data_636560c8aa40bb3d04f09652647e9a83
#
_entry.id   636560c8aa40bb3d04f09652647e9a83
#
_cell.length_a   1.000
_cell.length_b   1.000
_cell.length_c   1.000
_cell.angle_alpha   90.00
_cell.angle_beta   90.00
_cell.angle_gamma   90.00
#
_symmetry.space_group_name_H-M   'P 1'
#
loop_
_entity.id
_entity.type
_entity.pdbx_description
1 polymer ?
#
loop_
_entity_poly.entity_id
_entity_poly.type
_entity_poly.pdbx_seq_one_letter_code
_entity_poly.pdbx_strand_id
1 'polypeptide(L)'
;MLTPRDLTNLSIGQCKYVLITNNEGGILNDPILLRLAKNHFWLSLADSDILLWAQGVAINSGLDVQIKEPDVSPLQLQGPTSGEIMIKLFGEDIKDLKYYWLKEYDLDLSLIHI
;
A
#
# COMPACT_ATOMS: atom_id res chain seq x y z
N MET A 1 3.12 -3.53 -16.45
CA MET A 1 1.83 -3.52 -17.16
C MET A 1 0.86 -2.47 -16.60
N LEU A 2 0.61 -2.42 -15.30
CA LEU A 2 -0.32 -1.42 -14.74
C LEU A 2 0.31 -0.04 -14.56
N THR A 3 1.61 0.05 -14.33
CA THR A 3 2.33 1.30 -14.07
C THR A 3 3.53 1.43 -15.00
N PRO A 4 3.84 2.64 -15.48
CA PRO A 4 5.04 2.91 -16.25
C PRO A 4 6.31 3.01 -15.39
N ARG A 5 6.17 3.02 -14.05
CA ARG A 5 7.31 3.13 -13.14
C ARG A 5 8.09 1.83 -13.06
N ASP A 6 9.41 1.92 -13.14
CA ASP A 6 10.30 0.78 -12.87
C ASP A 6 10.30 0.45 -11.37
N LEU A 7 9.93 -0.78 -11.03
CA LEU A 7 9.83 -1.31 -9.67
C LEU A 7 10.83 -2.44 -9.40
N THR A 8 11.76 -2.68 -10.32
CA THR A 8 12.73 -3.79 -10.26
C THR A 8 13.53 -3.76 -8.95
N ASN A 9 13.90 -2.58 -8.48
CA ASN A 9 14.70 -2.37 -7.27
C ASN A 9 13.87 -2.08 -6.02
N LEU A 10 12.56 -2.31 -6.04
CA LEU A 10 11.72 -2.12 -4.86
C LEU A 10 12.00 -3.24 -3.85
N SER A 11 12.43 -2.89 -2.66
CA SER A 11 12.68 -3.86 -1.58
C SER A 11 11.39 -4.32 -0.90
N ILE A 12 11.40 -5.52 -0.30
CA ILE A 12 10.32 -5.96 0.59
C ILE A 12 10.26 -4.98 1.78
N GLY A 13 9.06 -4.54 2.15
CA GLY A 13 8.85 -3.52 3.18
C GLY A 13 8.94 -2.08 2.66
N GLN A 14 9.25 -1.88 1.39
CA GLN A 14 9.32 -0.56 0.78
C GLN A 14 8.02 -0.21 0.06
N CYS A 15 7.68 1.08 0.10
CA CYS A 15 6.54 1.65 -0.61
C CYS A 15 7.01 2.59 -1.72
N LYS A 16 6.20 2.76 -2.76
CA LYS A 16 6.43 3.77 -3.81
C LYS A 16 5.12 4.35 -4.32
N TYR A 17 5.12 5.65 -4.51
CA TYR A 17 4.09 6.33 -5.28
C TYR A 17 4.19 5.91 -6.75
N VAL A 18 3.10 5.46 -7.33
CA VAL A 18 3.02 5.01 -8.72
C VAL A 18 1.82 5.63 -9.42
N LEU A 19 1.87 5.69 -10.73
CA LEU A 19 0.73 6.06 -11.56
C LEU A 19 0.21 4.81 -12.26
N ILE A 20 -1.10 4.66 -12.31
CA ILE A 20 -1.77 3.68 -13.16
C ILE A 20 -2.31 4.43 -14.37
N THR A 21 -1.93 3.97 -15.55
CA THR A 21 -2.27 4.64 -16.80
C THR A 21 -3.06 3.74 -17.72
N ASN A 22 -3.86 4.34 -18.58
CA ASN A 22 -4.46 3.69 -19.73
C ASN A 22 -3.43 3.55 -20.86
N ASN A 23 -3.83 2.94 -21.96
CA ASN A 23 -3.00 2.71 -23.14
C ASN A 23 -2.60 4.00 -23.89
N GLU A 24 -3.27 5.10 -23.65
CA GLU A 24 -2.98 6.42 -24.24
C GLU A 24 -2.09 7.29 -23.33
N GLY A 25 -1.69 6.75 -22.16
CA GLY A 25 -0.90 7.46 -21.17
C GLY A 25 -1.70 8.35 -20.22
N GLY A 26 -3.03 8.34 -20.30
CA GLY A 26 -3.90 9.04 -19.35
C GLY A 26 -3.85 8.39 -17.96
N ILE A 27 -3.79 9.21 -16.92
CA ILE A 27 -3.75 8.74 -15.53
C ILE A 27 -5.14 8.28 -15.12
N LEU A 28 -5.24 7.02 -14.68
CA LEU A 28 -6.46 6.43 -14.12
C LEU A 28 -6.50 6.56 -12.60
N ASN A 29 -5.35 6.37 -11.94
CA ASN A 29 -5.20 6.48 -10.50
C ASN A 29 -3.72 6.67 -10.12
N ASP A 30 -3.47 7.10 -8.89
CA ASP A 30 -2.14 7.42 -8.37
C ASP A 30 -1.85 6.79 -7.00
N PRO A 31 -1.91 5.46 -6.89
CA PRO A 31 -1.78 4.77 -5.60
C PRO A 31 -0.37 4.81 -5.03
N ILE A 32 -0.29 4.50 -3.73
CA ILE A 32 0.95 4.02 -3.12
C ILE A 32 1.00 2.50 -3.27
N LEU A 33 2.06 2.01 -3.91
CA LEU A 33 2.34 0.59 -4.00
C LEU A 33 3.20 0.18 -2.80
N LEU A 34 2.78 -0.88 -2.09
CA LEU A 34 3.45 -1.46 -0.95
C LEU A 34 3.92 -2.86 -1.33
N ARG A 35 5.19 -3.19 -1.09
CA ARG A 35 5.70 -4.55 -1.29
C ARG A 35 5.78 -5.28 0.04
N LEU A 36 4.82 -6.17 0.31
CA LEU A 36 4.73 -6.93 1.56
C LEU A 36 5.64 -8.17 1.55
N ALA A 37 5.75 -8.83 0.40
CA ALA A 37 6.59 -10.02 0.23
C ALA A 37 7.14 -10.09 -1.21
N LYS A 38 7.89 -11.15 -1.52
CA LYS A 38 8.49 -11.33 -2.86
C LYS A 38 7.47 -11.15 -3.99
N ASN A 39 6.29 -11.77 -3.86
CA ASN A 39 5.22 -11.76 -4.87
C ASN A 39 3.89 -11.26 -4.27
N HIS A 40 3.93 -10.45 -3.23
CA HIS A 40 2.75 -9.90 -2.58
C HIS A 40 2.84 -8.38 -2.51
N PHE A 41 1.87 -7.71 -3.11
CA PHE A 41 1.81 -6.26 -3.21
C PHE A 41 0.43 -5.75 -2.84
N TRP A 42 0.39 -4.56 -2.26
CA TRP A 42 -0.85 -3.80 -2.10
C TRP A 42 -0.76 -2.50 -2.87
N LEU A 43 -1.93 -2.04 -3.33
CA LEU A 43 -2.13 -0.70 -3.85
C LEU A 43 -3.07 0.03 -2.89
N SER A 44 -2.56 1.06 -2.23
CA SER A 44 -3.36 1.96 -1.39
C SER A 44 -3.81 3.15 -2.23
N LEU A 45 -5.11 3.28 -2.44
CA LEU A 45 -5.72 4.31 -3.27
C LEU A 45 -7.00 4.87 -2.65
N ALA A 46 -7.44 6.02 -3.16
CA ALA A 46 -8.57 6.74 -2.58
C ALA A 46 -9.94 6.19 -3.00
N ASP A 47 -10.01 5.46 -4.12
CA ASP A 47 -11.22 4.87 -4.66
C ASP A 47 -10.98 3.47 -5.21
N SER A 48 -12.05 2.72 -5.49
CA SER A 48 -11.98 1.29 -5.81
C SER A 48 -11.99 0.94 -7.30
N ASP A 49 -12.03 1.90 -8.19
CA ASP A 49 -12.22 1.67 -9.64
C ASP A 49 -11.09 0.85 -10.27
N ILE A 50 -9.91 0.91 -9.70
CA ILE A 50 -8.72 0.20 -10.20
C ILE A 50 -8.81 -1.32 -10.07
N LEU A 51 -9.63 -1.86 -9.19
CA LEU A 51 -9.77 -3.32 -9.02
C LEU A 51 -10.19 -3.98 -10.34
N LEU A 52 -11.27 -3.51 -10.95
CA LEU A 52 -11.79 -4.06 -12.20
C LEU A 52 -10.84 -3.84 -13.38
N TRP A 53 -10.22 -2.67 -13.45
CA TRP A 53 -9.20 -2.38 -14.45
C TRP A 53 -8.01 -3.33 -14.35
N ALA A 54 -7.45 -3.51 -13.16
CA ALA A 54 -6.32 -4.39 -12.90
C ALA A 54 -6.66 -5.85 -13.21
N GLN A 55 -7.84 -6.32 -12.82
CA GLN A 55 -8.34 -7.65 -13.14
C GLN A 55 -8.49 -7.83 -14.66
N GLY A 56 -9.05 -6.84 -15.36
CA GLY A 56 -9.20 -6.88 -16.82
C GLY A 56 -7.86 -6.92 -17.56
N VAL A 57 -6.88 -6.15 -17.11
CA VAL A 57 -5.51 -6.19 -17.65
C VAL A 57 -4.84 -7.54 -17.38
N ALA A 58 -5.05 -8.11 -16.19
CA ALA A 58 -4.46 -9.38 -15.79
C ALA A 58 -4.98 -10.57 -16.62
N ILE A 59 -6.26 -10.60 -16.97
CA ILE A 59 -6.87 -11.68 -17.77
C ILE A 59 -6.10 -11.95 -19.06
N ASN A 60 -5.66 -10.92 -19.74
CA ASN A 60 -4.97 -11.01 -21.02
C ASN A 60 -3.43 -10.96 -20.90
N SER A 61 -2.88 -10.95 -19.71
CA SER A 61 -1.46 -10.78 -19.47
C SER A 61 -0.64 -12.06 -19.64
N GLY A 62 -1.27 -13.23 -19.52
CA GLY A 62 -0.58 -14.52 -19.41
C GLY A 62 0.15 -14.75 -18.08
N LEU A 63 -0.03 -13.84 -17.10
CA LEU A 63 0.58 -13.94 -15.77
C LEU A 63 -0.35 -14.69 -14.81
N ASP A 64 0.22 -15.56 -13.98
CA ASP A 64 -0.47 -16.17 -12.85
C ASP A 64 -0.51 -15.17 -11.69
N VAL A 65 -1.56 -14.35 -11.64
CA VAL A 65 -1.74 -13.31 -10.65
C VAL A 65 -3.18 -13.30 -10.14
N GLN A 66 -3.34 -13.20 -8.82
CA GLN A 66 -4.63 -13.00 -8.17
C GLN A 66 -4.74 -11.54 -7.71
N ILE A 67 -5.83 -10.88 -8.10
CA ILE A 67 -6.11 -9.49 -7.74
C ILE A 67 -7.44 -9.44 -7.01
N LYS A 68 -7.43 -8.91 -5.79
CA LYS A 68 -8.62 -8.78 -4.94
C LYS A 68 -8.52 -7.57 -4.04
N GLU A 69 -9.65 -7.07 -3.59
CA GLU A 69 -9.73 -6.10 -2.51
C GLU A 69 -9.66 -6.84 -1.17
N PRO A 70 -8.70 -6.52 -0.28
CA PRO A 70 -8.63 -7.13 1.04
C PRO A 70 -9.69 -6.53 1.97
N ASP A 71 -10.19 -7.33 2.91
CA ASP A 71 -11.08 -6.86 3.97
C ASP A 71 -10.25 -6.19 5.08
N VAL A 72 -9.95 -4.92 4.89
CA VAL A 72 -9.17 -4.10 5.82
C VAL A 72 -9.81 -2.74 6.01
N SER A 73 -9.55 -2.10 7.15
CA SER A 73 -10.02 -0.75 7.48
C SER A 73 -8.83 0.20 7.58
N PRO A 74 -8.51 0.95 6.52
CA PRO A 74 -7.42 1.90 6.57
C PRO A 74 -7.75 3.08 7.50
N LEU A 75 -6.79 3.46 8.34
CA LEU A 75 -6.86 4.64 9.18
C LEU A 75 -5.70 5.56 8.84
N GLN A 76 -5.99 6.85 8.76
CA GLN A 76 -4.98 7.88 8.57
C GLN A 76 -4.77 8.65 9.86
N LEU A 77 -3.54 8.67 10.36
CA LEU A 77 -3.12 9.49 11.47
C LEU A 77 -2.17 10.59 10.98
N GLN A 78 -2.55 11.85 11.18
CA GLN A 78 -1.83 13.00 10.66
C GLN A 78 -1.79 14.13 11.69
N GLY A 79 -0.70 14.89 11.70
CA GLY A 79 -0.53 16.07 12.54
C GLY A 79 0.78 16.06 13.34
N PRO A 80 1.12 17.18 14.02
CA PRO A 80 2.42 17.33 14.67
C PRO A 80 2.67 16.36 15.83
N THR A 81 1.62 15.86 16.48
CA THR A 81 1.71 14.88 17.58
C THR A 81 1.43 13.45 17.16
N SER A 82 1.25 13.18 15.87
CA SER A 82 0.94 11.84 15.36
C SER A 82 2.02 10.81 15.75
N GLY A 83 3.29 11.20 15.69
CA GLY A 83 4.41 10.34 16.11
C GLY A 83 4.34 9.92 17.57
N GLU A 84 3.95 10.81 18.47
CA GLU A 84 3.80 10.51 19.89
C GLU A 84 2.67 9.50 20.14
N ILE A 85 1.58 9.62 19.41
CA ILE A 85 0.45 8.67 19.48
C ILE A 85 0.90 7.30 18.98
N MET A 86 1.60 7.25 17.85
CA MET A 86 2.12 6.01 17.30
C MET A 86 3.09 5.29 18.24
N ILE A 87 3.96 6.05 18.92
CA ILE A 87 4.87 5.51 19.93
C ILE A 87 4.11 4.90 21.11
N LYS A 88 3.07 5.57 21.57
CA LYS A 88 2.23 5.07 22.68
C LYS A 88 1.50 3.78 22.30
N LEU A 89 1.09 3.63 21.04
CA LEU A 89 0.34 2.45 20.57
C LEU A 89 1.26 1.27 20.24
N PHE A 90 2.42 1.52 19.64
CA PHE A 90 3.26 0.49 19.02
C PHE A 90 4.68 0.39 19.57
N GLY A 91 5.05 1.30 20.49
CA GLY A 91 6.38 1.31 21.09
C GLY A 91 7.39 2.23 20.38
N GLU A 92 8.54 2.37 21.01
CA GLU A 92 9.60 3.30 20.58
C GLU A 92 10.22 2.94 19.21
N ASP A 93 10.24 1.67 18.85
CA ASP A 93 10.87 1.17 17.62
C ASP A 93 10.16 1.66 16.34
N ILE A 94 8.94 2.20 16.47
CA ILE A 94 8.25 2.81 15.33
C ILE A 94 9.00 4.07 14.82
N LYS A 95 9.84 4.70 15.64
CA LYS A 95 10.67 5.84 15.23
C LYS A 95 11.68 5.48 14.14
N ASP A 96 12.07 4.20 14.06
CA ASP A 96 13.03 3.71 13.08
C ASP A 96 12.39 3.44 11.72
N LEU A 97 11.05 3.53 11.63
CA LEU A 97 10.33 3.35 10.38
C LEU A 97 10.62 4.52 9.44
N LYS A 98 11.27 4.21 8.32
CA LYS A 98 11.67 5.22 7.34
C LYS A 98 10.47 5.69 6.49
N TYR A 99 10.57 6.88 5.96
CA TYR A 99 9.63 7.43 5.00
C TYR A 99 9.47 6.50 3.78
N TYR A 100 8.23 6.23 3.39
CA TYR A 100 7.89 5.25 2.35
C TYR A 100 8.36 3.82 2.64
N TRP A 101 8.33 3.43 3.93
CA TRP A 101 8.51 2.05 4.37
C TRP A 101 7.29 1.60 5.16
N LEU A 102 7.06 0.30 5.22
CA LEU A 102 6.01 -0.34 5.99
C LEU A 102 6.62 -1.31 7.01
N LYS A 103 5.92 -1.50 8.11
CA LYS A 103 6.20 -2.52 9.11
C LYS A 103 4.88 -2.99 9.71
N GLU A 104 4.78 -4.25 10.02
CA GLU A 104 3.64 -4.83 10.71
C GLU A 104 3.84 -4.72 12.22
N TYR A 105 2.77 -4.37 12.92
CA TYR A 105 2.72 -4.28 14.37
C TYR A 105 1.44 -4.93 14.86
N ASP A 106 1.55 -5.65 15.98
CA ASP A 106 0.38 -6.11 16.71
C ASP A 106 -0.17 -4.95 17.55
N LEU A 107 -1.46 -4.70 17.42
CA LEU A 107 -2.15 -3.72 18.25
C LEU A 107 -2.85 -4.44 19.41
N ASP A 108 -2.47 -4.10 20.64
CA ASP A 108 -3.19 -4.54 21.82
C ASP A 108 -4.54 -3.80 21.91
N LEU A 109 -5.61 -4.49 21.51
CA LEU A 109 -6.95 -3.94 21.51
C LEU A 109 -7.45 -3.55 22.91
N SER A 110 -6.83 -4.02 23.99
CA SER A 110 -7.15 -3.61 25.34
C SER A 110 -6.91 -2.12 25.60
N LEU A 111 -6.03 -1.50 24.79
CA LEU A 111 -5.73 -0.08 24.84
C LEU A 111 -6.80 0.80 24.12
N ILE A 112 -7.70 0.20 23.36
CA ILE A 112 -8.73 0.94 22.59
C ILE A 112 -10.01 1.13 23.39
N HIS A 113 -10.17 0.44 24.49
CA HIS A 113 -11.35 0.58 25.39
C HIS A 113 -11.19 1.68 26.44
N ILE A 114 -10.46 2.68 26.13
CA ILE A 114 -10.34 3.86 27.02
C ILE A 114 -11.34 4.92 26.63
#